data_dd3fe3b09689fd21008d8d2d51c4a4f9
#
_entry.id   dd3fe3b09689fd21008d8d2d51c4a4f9
#
_cell.length_a   1.000
_cell.length_b   1.000
_cell.length_c   1.000
_cell.angle_alpha   90.00
_cell.angle_beta   90.00
_cell.angle_gamma   90.00
#
_symmetry.space_group_name_H-M   'P 1'
#
loop_
_entity.id
_entity.type
_entity.pdbx_description
1 polymer ?
#
loop_
_entity_poly.entity_id
_entity_poly.type
_entity_poly.pdbx_seq_one_letter_code
_entity_poly.pdbx_strand_id
1 'polypeptide(L)'
;MPVMQYILRRNVRIYDPCYAATAVLSETFGGDNDKWIQIFRDMICGYDSVARLTESERKAIPYIILSNQLVCVAWFSEQDKYAEIFEINQRMTLWLIEKWEELKNI
;
A
#
# COMPACT_ATOMS: atom_id res chain seq x y z
N MET A 1 15.70 -4.39 -11.00
CA MET A 1 14.35 -4.84 -11.41
C MET A 1 13.32 -3.94 -10.77
N PRO A 2 12.37 -3.42 -11.55
CA PRO A 2 11.24 -2.68 -10.95
C PRO A 2 10.44 -3.55 -9.98
N VAL A 3 10.02 -2.95 -8.89
CA VAL A 3 9.29 -3.65 -7.82
C VAL A 3 8.04 -4.35 -8.38
N MET A 4 7.31 -3.69 -9.28
CA MET A 4 6.11 -4.26 -9.88
C MET A 4 6.41 -5.54 -10.65
N GLN A 5 7.50 -5.59 -11.42
CA GLN A 5 7.89 -6.80 -12.15
C GLN A 5 8.29 -7.92 -11.18
N TYR A 6 8.96 -7.58 -10.09
CA TYR A 6 9.30 -8.55 -9.07
C TYR A 6 8.04 -9.19 -8.48
N ILE A 7 7.06 -8.38 -8.11
CA ILE A 7 5.78 -8.85 -7.56
C ILE A 7 5.09 -9.79 -8.53
N LEU A 8 4.97 -9.39 -9.81
CA LEU A 8 4.28 -10.17 -10.83
C LEU A 8 4.97 -11.50 -11.12
N ARG A 9 6.30 -11.50 -11.18
CA ARG A 9 7.07 -12.71 -11.51
C ARG A 9 7.17 -13.69 -10.35
N ARG A 10 7.26 -13.18 -9.12
CA ARG A 10 7.49 -14.00 -7.94
C ARG A 10 6.21 -14.45 -7.26
N ASN A 11 5.06 -13.93 -7.71
CA ASN A 11 3.78 -14.21 -7.07
C ASN A 11 3.88 -14.01 -5.55
N VAL A 12 4.32 -12.83 -5.15
CA VAL A 12 4.63 -12.50 -3.75
C VAL A 12 3.37 -12.57 -2.89
N ARG A 13 3.37 -13.44 -1.90
CA ARG A 13 2.23 -13.69 -1.01
C ARG A 13 1.75 -12.43 -0.31
N ILE A 14 2.69 -11.56 0.07
CA ILE A 14 2.38 -10.34 0.83
C ILE A 14 1.62 -9.31 -0.02
N TYR A 15 1.54 -9.49 -1.34
CA TYR A 15 0.86 -8.56 -2.23
C TYR A 15 -0.61 -8.40 -1.87
N ASP A 16 -1.32 -9.50 -1.63
CA ASP A 16 -2.75 -9.47 -1.38
C ASP A 16 -3.12 -8.67 -0.12
N PRO A 17 -2.52 -8.88 1.05
CA PRO A 17 -2.82 -8.05 2.21
C PRO A 17 -2.40 -6.58 2.02
N CYS A 18 -1.32 -6.31 1.29
CA CYS A 18 -0.92 -4.93 0.98
C CYS A 18 -1.94 -4.25 0.06
N TYR A 19 -2.42 -4.96 -0.96
CA TYR A 19 -3.45 -4.43 -1.85
C TYR A 19 -4.74 -4.13 -1.09
N ALA A 20 -5.18 -5.07 -0.25
CA ALA A 20 -6.38 -4.88 0.55
C ALA A 20 -6.24 -3.68 1.49
N ALA A 21 -5.09 -3.51 2.14
CA ALA A 21 -4.84 -2.38 3.03
C ALA A 21 -4.88 -1.05 2.28
N THR A 22 -4.30 -1.00 1.07
CA THR A 22 -4.33 0.21 0.23
C THR A 22 -5.76 0.56 -0.18
N ALA A 23 -6.57 -0.44 -0.50
CA ALA A 23 -7.98 -0.22 -0.84
C ALA A 23 -8.75 0.36 0.35
N VAL A 24 -8.50 -0.13 1.56
CA VAL A 24 -9.14 0.41 2.77
C VAL A 24 -8.71 1.87 2.99
N LEU A 25 -7.43 2.18 2.81
CA LEU A 25 -6.95 3.56 2.95
C LEU A 25 -7.64 4.48 1.94
N SER A 26 -7.82 4.00 0.71
CA SER A 26 -8.49 4.77 -0.35
C SER A 26 -9.92 5.18 0.05
N GLU A 27 -10.62 4.32 0.80
CA GLU A 27 -11.98 4.59 1.24
C GLU A 27 -12.03 5.48 2.49
N THR A 28 -10.99 5.46 3.32
CA THR A 28 -11.02 6.12 4.64
C THR A 28 -10.09 7.33 4.72
N PHE A 29 -9.32 7.62 3.67
CA PHE A 29 -8.33 8.71 3.69
C PHE A 29 -9.01 10.06 3.96
N GLY A 30 -8.40 10.82 4.83
CA GLY A 30 -8.94 12.10 5.27
C GLY A 30 -9.58 12.06 6.65
N GLY A 31 -9.86 10.84 7.16
CA GLY A 31 -10.27 10.64 8.54
C GLY A 31 -9.04 10.42 9.44
N ASP A 32 -9.10 9.40 10.29
CA ASP A 32 -7.96 9.06 11.16
C ASP A 32 -6.97 8.17 10.41
N ASN A 33 -6.05 8.81 9.68
CA ASN A 33 -5.06 8.09 8.87
C ASN A 33 -4.07 7.28 9.72
N ASP A 34 -3.77 7.73 10.93
CA ASP A 34 -2.86 7.00 11.82
C ASP A 34 -3.48 5.68 12.28
N LYS A 35 -4.81 5.64 12.42
CA LYS A 35 -5.53 4.41 12.72
C LYS A 35 -5.34 3.38 11.62
N TRP A 36 -5.26 3.81 10.36
CA TRP A 36 -5.02 2.89 9.25
C TRP A 36 -3.66 2.18 9.39
N ILE A 37 -2.63 2.90 9.83
CA ILE A 37 -1.31 2.28 10.06
C ILE A 37 -1.42 1.16 11.08
N GLN A 38 -2.17 1.37 12.16
CA GLN A 38 -2.38 0.34 13.18
C GLN A 38 -3.15 -0.86 12.62
N ILE A 39 -4.22 -0.60 11.86
CA ILE A 39 -4.99 -1.65 11.20
C ILE A 39 -4.10 -2.47 10.27
N PHE A 40 -3.27 -1.80 9.47
CA PHE A 40 -2.36 -2.48 8.56
C PHE A 40 -1.34 -3.32 9.31
N ARG A 41 -0.77 -2.78 10.38
CA ARG A 41 0.15 -3.53 11.24
C ARG A 41 -0.50 -4.80 11.79
N ASP A 42 -1.75 -4.69 12.25
CA ASP A 42 -2.50 -5.83 12.76
C ASP A 42 -2.78 -6.86 11.67
N MET A 43 -3.11 -6.42 10.46
CA MET A 43 -3.31 -7.31 9.32
C MET A 43 -2.05 -8.10 8.98
N ILE A 44 -0.91 -7.43 8.94
CA ILE A 44 0.37 -8.09 8.65
C ILE A 44 0.74 -9.06 9.76
N CYS A 45 0.54 -8.67 11.01
CA CYS A 45 0.79 -9.54 12.15
C CYS A 45 -0.07 -10.80 12.09
N GLY A 46 -1.36 -10.66 11.78
CA GLY A 46 -2.27 -11.79 11.62
C GLY A 46 -1.86 -12.69 10.46
N TYR A 47 -1.47 -12.12 9.34
CA TYR A 47 -1.01 -12.90 8.19
C TYR A 47 0.27 -13.68 8.55
N ASP A 48 1.23 -13.02 9.20
CA ASP A 48 2.50 -13.64 9.61
C ASP A 48 2.28 -14.81 10.57
N SER A 49 1.26 -14.73 11.43
CA SER A 49 0.96 -15.79 12.39
C SER A 49 0.48 -17.07 11.73
N VAL A 50 -0.11 -16.99 10.54
CA VAL A 50 -0.65 -18.11 9.78
C VAL A 50 0.33 -18.59 8.72
N ALA A 51 0.96 -17.64 8.01
CA ALA A 51 1.87 -17.92 6.91
C ALA A 51 3.13 -17.06 7.08
N ARG A 52 4.06 -17.57 7.87
CA ARG A 52 5.24 -16.82 8.31
C ARG A 52 5.95 -16.09 7.16
N LEU A 53 6.12 -14.80 7.33
CA LEU A 53 6.77 -13.96 6.35
C LEU A 53 8.29 -14.06 6.45
N THR A 54 8.96 -14.11 5.29
CA THR A 54 10.41 -14.00 5.23
C THR A 54 10.83 -12.55 5.45
N GLU A 55 12.10 -12.35 5.77
CA GLU A 55 12.65 -11.00 5.89
C GLU A 55 12.51 -10.22 4.59
N SER A 56 12.75 -10.88 3.45
CA SER A 56 12.59 -10.25 2.12
C SER A 56 11.15 -9.79 1.88
N GLU A 57 10.18 -10.61 2.28
CA GLU A 57 8.77 -10.25 2.16
C GLU A 57 8.43 -9.02 3.02
N ARG A 58 8.94 -8.98 4.26
CA ARG A 58 8.72 -7.83 5.14
C ARG A 58 9.33 -6.55 4.58
N LYS A 59 10.55 -6.64 4.04
CA LYS A 59 11.21 -5.48 3.43
C LYS A 59 10.48 -4.96 2.20
N ALA A 60 9.74 -5.82 1.51
CA ALA A 60 8.99 -5.44 0.31
C ALA A 60 7.71 -4.67 0.63
N ILE A 61 7.17 -4.75 1.86
CA ILE A 61 5.88 -4.17 2.22
C ILE A 61 5.73 -2.70 1.80
N PRO A 62 6.61 -1.77 2.22
CA PRO A 62 6.42 -0.36 1.87
C PRO A 62 6.49 -0.12 0.36
N TYR A 63 7.34 -0.87 -0.35
CA TYR A 63 7.47 -0.75 -1.80
C TYR A 63 6.21 -1.22 -2.52
N ILE A 64 5.60 -2.31 -2.03
CA ILE A 64 4.35 -2.83 -2.61
C ILE A 64 3.22 -1.82 -2.41
N ILE A 65 3.08 -1.27 -1.22
CA ILE A 65 2.07 -0.25 -0.91
C ILE A 65 2.25 0.96 -1.85
N LEU A 66 3.46 1.47 -1.96
CA LEU A 66 3.73 2.64 -2.80
C LEU A 66 3.51 2.32 -4.28
N SER A 67 3.93 1.14 -4.74
CA SER A 67 3.75 0.72 -6.14
C SER A 67 2.27 0.65 -6.51
N ASN A 68 1.44 0.06 -5.65
CA ASN A 68 -0.01 0.02 -5.86
C ASN A 68 -0.58 1.43 -5.96
N GLN A 69 -0.14 2.32 -5.07
CA GLN A 69 -0.65 3.69 -5.04
C GLN A 69 -0.26 4.46 -6.29
N LEU A 70 0.97 4.30 -6.77
CA LEU A 70 1.43 4.98 -7.98
C LEU A 70 0.67 4.51 -9.22
N VAL A 71 0.37 3.22 -9.31
CA VAL A 71 -0.46 2.69 -10.40
C VAL A 71 -1.85 3.31 -10.37
N CYS A 72 -2.47 3.42 -9.21
CA CYS A 72 -3.78 4.05 -9.06
C CYS A 72 -3.75 5.51 -9.48
N VAL A 73 -2.75 6.28 -9.04
CA VAL A 73 -2.59 7.68 -9.40
C VAL A 73 -2.46 7.83 -10.92
N ALA A 74 -1.61 7.01 -11.55
CA ALA A 74 -1.42 7.05 -12.99
C ALA A 74 -2.72 6.75 -13.75
N TRP A 75 -3.47 5.75 -13.31
CA TRP A 75 -4.72 5.38 -13.95
C TRP A 75 -5.77 6.49 -13.84
N PHE A 76 -5.96 7.05 -12.63
CA PHE A 76 -6.95 8.13 -12.44
C PHE A 76 -6.56 9.41 -13.16
N SER A 77 -5.27 9.67 -13.37
CA SER A 77 -4.80 10.87 -14.08
C SER A 77 -5.25 10.91 -15.53
N GLU A 78 -5.57 9.76 -16.12
CA GLU A 78 -6.00 9.66 -17.52
C GLU A 78 -7.51 9.85 -17.70
N GLN A 79 -8.26 9.99 -16.60
CA GLN A 79 -9.72 10.02 -16.61
C GLN A 79 -10.24 11.32 -16.04
N ASP A 80 -10.67 12.25 -16.88
CA ASP A 80 -11.21 13.56 -16.43
C ASP A 80 -12.35 13.40 -15.42
N LYS A 81 -13.19 12.39 -15.59
CA LYS A 81 -14.32 12.11 -14.70
C LYS A 81 -13.91 11.73 -13.28
N TYR A 82 -12.63 11.43 -13.05
CA TYR A 82 -12.11 11.03 -11.76
C TYR A 82 -11.21 12.10 -11.13
N ALA A 83 -11.39 13.38 -11.49
CA ALA A 83 -10.52 14.45 -11.01
C ALA A 83 -10.45 14.53 -9.48
N GLU A 84 -11.57 14.35 -8.78
CA GLU A 84 -11.60 14.38 -7.31
C GLU A 84 -10.87 13.18 -6.71
N ILE A 85 -11.09 12.01 -7.29
CA ILE A 85 -10.42 10.76 -6.84
C ILE A 85 -8.92 10.86 -7.09
N PHE A 86 -8.53 11.43 -8.22
CA PHE A 86 -7.13 11.66 -8.54
C PHE A 86 -6.46 12.55 -7.49
N GLU A 87 -7.11 13.64 -7.10
CA GLU A 87 -6.58 14.56 -6.08
C GLU A 87 -6.41 13.85 -4.74
N ILE A 88 -7.40 13.07 -4.31
CA ILE A 88 -7.33 12.30 -3.07
C ILE A 88 -6.18 11.31 -3.12
N ASN A 89 -6.01 10.62 -4.23
CA ASN A 89 -4.93 9.64 -4.39
C ASN A 89 -3.55 10.29 -4.41
N GLN A 90 -3.42 11.49 -4.95
CA GLN A 90 -2.17 12.25 -4.86
C GLN A 90 -1.82 12.56 -3.40
N ARG A 91 -2.81 12.99 -2.61
CA ARG A 91 -2.61 13.28 -1.19
C ARG A 91 -2.24 12.01 -0.42
N MET A 92 -2.87 10.88 -0.73
CA MET A 92 -2.53 9.58 -0.16
C MET A 92 -1.07 9.22 -0.44
N THR A 93 -0.63 9.42 -1.67
CA THR A 93 0.75 9.11 -2.07
C THR A 93 1.75 9.93 -1.25
N LEU A 94 1.50 11.23 -1.12
CA LEU A 94 2.37 12.10 -0.32
C LEU A 94 2.37 11.70 1.15
N TRP A 95 1.22 11.35 1.69
CA TRP A 95 1.11 10.91 3.07
C TRP A 95 1.86 9.59 3.30
N LEU A 96 1.77 8.63 2.38
CA LEU A 96 2.50 7.37 2.47
C LEU A 96 4.01 7.58 2.45
N ILE A 97 4.48 8.50 1.61
CA ILE A 97 5.89 8.87 1.55
C ILE A 97 6.32 9.51 2.88
N GLU A 98 5.51 10.39 3.44
CA GLU A 98 5.76 11.03 4.72
C GLU A 98 5.85 10.00 5.85
N LYS A 99 5.05 8.93 5.79
CA LYS A 99 5.01 7.86 6.78
C LYS A 99 5.95 6.68 6.46
N TRP A 100 6.89 6.89 5.55
CA TRP A 100 7.75 5.82 5.06
C TRP A 100 8.47 5.05 6.17
N GLU A 101 9.00 5.75 7.16
CA GLU A 101 9.71 5.11 8.27
C GLU A 101 8.79 4.20 9.09
N GLU A 102 7.54 4.61 9.31
CA GLU A 102 6.56 3.78 9.99
C GLU A 102 6.19 2.54 9.17
N LEU A 103 6.03 2.71 7.85
CA LEU A 103 5.73 1.60 6.96
C LEU A 103 6.86 0.57 6.91
N LYS A 104 8.10 1.02 6.96
CA LYS A 104 9.26 0.13 6.99
C LYS A 104 9.31 -0.74 8.24
N ASN A 105 8.70 -0.29 9.32
CA ASN A 105 8.73 -0.97 10.61
C ASN A 105 7.46 -1.78 10.91
N ILE A 106 6.62 -1.96 9.93
CA ILE A 106 5.46 -2.84 10.05
C ILE A 106 5.91 -4.30 9.99
#